data_d5661c47bfbe3b15ba4358cee46d8a45
#
_entry.id   d5661c47bfbe3b15ba4358cee46d8a45
#
_cell.length_a   1.000
_cell.length_b   1.000
_cell.length_c   1.000
_cell.angle_alpha   90.00
_cell.angle_beta   90.00
_cell.angle_gamma   90.00
#
_symmetry.space_group_name_H-M   'P 1'
#
loop_
_entity.id
_entity.type
_entity.pdbx_description
1 polymer ?
#
loop_
_entity_poly.entity_id
_entity_poly.type
_entity_poly.pdbx_seq_one_letter_code
_entity_poly.pdbx_strand_id
1 'polypeptide(L)'
;SQYVKNITRDALIKSGIRVIDIGVVLAPIFYFSQYYLQKKGGVMITASHNPWGWSGFKHAYDYSTTFMPDDIRELQQIITGQDFSTGSATYESYPNIIEEYSKDILKRVSLSRPFKILVDAGNGTAGPIAPAILRKTGSMVIEQYTNVSEKRHHEANPSNLGMLEAMSRGVKENTVDIGLGFDDDGDRLGA
;
A
#
# COMPACT_ATOMS: atom_id res chain seq x y z
N SER A 1 -0.54 9.39 -7.69
CA SER A 1 -1.10 10.44 -8.55
C SER A 1 -2.06 9.84 -9.57
N GLN A 2 -3.29 10.39 -9.64
CA GLN A 2 -4.31 9.92 -10.60
C GLN A 2 -3.83 10.09 -12.06
N TYR A 3 -3.06 11.13 -12.32
CA TYR A 3 -2.47 11.38 -13.64
C TYR A 3 -1.52 10.23 -14.06
N VAL A 4 -0.58 9.87 -13.20
CA VAL A 4 0.37 8.77 -13.47
C VAL A 4 -0.38 7.45 -13.64
N LYS A 5 -1.37 7.18 -12.79
CA LYS A 5 -2.24 5.99 -12.90
C LYS A 5 -2.91 5.89 -14.27
N ASN A 6 -3.50 6.98 -14.76
CA ASN A 6 -4.19 6.98 -16.04
C ASN A 6 -3.23 6.71 -17.20
N ILE A 7 -2.06 7.35 -17.22
CA ILE A 7 -1.04 7.11 -18.26
C ILE A 7 -0.58 5.66 -18.23
N THR A 8 -0.27 5.12 -17.05
CA THR A 8 0.18 3.73 -16.91
C THR A 8 -0.87 2.75 -17.39
N ARG A 9 -2.14 2.92 -16.98
CA ARG A 9 -3.27 2.11 -17.45
C ARG A 9 -3.37 2.14 -18.98
N ASP A 10 -3.37 3.32 -19.56
CA ASP A 10 -3.58 3.51 -21.00
C ASP A 10 -2.41 2.93 -21.81
N ALA A 11 -1.17 3.05 -21.31
CA ALA A 11 -0.01 2.42 -21.92
C ALA A 11 -0.12 0.88 -21.92
N LEU A 12 -0.48 0.29 -20.78
CA LEU A 12 -0.66 -1.17 -20.65
C LEU A 12 -1.75 -1.68 -21.61
N ILE A 13 -2.89 -1.00 -21.70
CA ILE A 13 -3.97 -1.38 -22.61
C ILE A 13 -3.51 -1.30 -24.08
N LYS A 14 -2.80 -0.24 -24.47
CA LYS A 14 -2.24 -0.06 -25.81
C LYS A 14 -1.14 -1.08 -26.15
N SER A 15 -0.52 -1.67 -25.14
CA SER A 15 0.43 -2.77 -25.31
C SER A 15 -0.23 -4.15 -25.34
N GLY A 16 -1.56 -4.23 -25.33
CA GLY A 16 -2.30 -5.50 -25.37
C GLY A 16 -2.43 -6.19 -24.00
N ILE A 17 -2.17 -5.49 -22.90
CA ILE A 17 -2.23 -6.03 -21.54
C ILE A 17 -3.58 -5.71 -20.91
N ARG A 18 -4.34 -6.74 -20.53
CA ARG A 18 -5.58 -6.59 -19.74
C ARG A 18 -5.26 -6.02 -18.37
N VAL A 19 -5.89 -4.93 -18.01
CA VAL A 19 -5.69 -4.21 -16.74
C VAL A 19 -6.84 -4.47 -15.79
N ILE A 20 -6.53 -4.92 -14.57
CA ILE A 20 -7.45 -4.97 -13.44
C ILE A 20 -7.00 -3.92 -12.43
N ASP A 21 -7.80 -2.89 -12.26
CA ASP A 21 -7.54 -1.78 -11.34
C ASP A 21 -8.16 -2.09 -9.97
N ILE A 22 -7.31 -2.27 -8.99
CA ILE A 22 -7.71 -2.59 -7.60
C ILE A 22 -7.88 -1.35 -6.71
N GLY A 23 -7.77 -0.16 -7.29
CA GLY A 23 -7.93 1.10 -6.57
C GLY A 23 -6.70 1.52 -5.76
N VAL A 24 -6.94 2.30 -4.70
CA VAL A 24 -5.90 2.73 -3.75
C VAL A 24 -5.80 1.69 -2.65
N VAL A 25 -4.64 1.06 -2.54
CA VAL A 25 -4.38 -0.04 -1.61
C VAL A 25 -3.01 0.12 -0.94
N LEU A 26 -2.76 -0.64 0.12
CA LEU A 26 -1.44 -0.80 0.72
C LEU A 26 -0.61 -1.84 -0.05
N ALA A 27 0.71 -1.76 0.04
CA ALA A 27 1.61 -2.68 -0.65
C ALA A 27 1.35 -4.16 -0.32
N PRO A 28 1.08 -4.58 0.93
CA PRO A 28 0.69 -5.96 1.21
C PRO A 28 -0.59 -6.38 0.50
N ILE A 29 -1.55 -5.48 0.33
CA ILE A 29 -2.80 -5.76 -0.39
C ILE A 29 -2.54 -5.88 -1.90
N PHE A 30 -1.64 -5.07 -2.44
CA PHE A 30 -1.19 -5.18 -3.83
C PHE A 30 -0.58 -6.56 -4.11
N TYR A 31 0.34 -7.03 -3.28
CA TYR A 31 0.94 -8.36 -3.45
C TYR A 31 -0.08 -9.49 -3.24
N PHE A 32 -0.96 -9.39 -2.24
CA PHE A 32 -2.06 -10.33 -2.03
C PHE A 32 -2.96 -10.42 -3.26
N SER A 33 -3.26 -9.30 -3.91
CA SER A 33 -4.17 -9.25 -5.05
C SER A 33 -3.73 -10.13 -6.22
N GLN A 34 -2.44 -10.28 -6.44
CA GLN A 34 -1.91 -11.10 -7.52
C GLN A 34 -2.23 -12.59 -7.33
N TYR A 35 -2.10 -13.07 -6.08
CA TYR A 35 -2.51 -14.45 -5.73
C TYR A 35 -4.02 -14.60 -5.76
N TYR A 36 -4.75 -13.66 -5.17
CA TYR A 36 -6.20 -13.74 -5.08
C TYR A 36 -6.86 -13.70 -6.47
N LEU A 37 -6.43 -12.82 -7.34
CA LEU A 37 -6.94 -12.66 -8.70
C LEU A 37 -6.25 -13.59 -9.72
N GLN A 38 -5.30 -14.40 -9.30
CA GLN A 38 -4.52 -15.29 -10.18
C GLN A 38 -3.85 -14.53 -11.33
N LYS A 39 -3.19 -13.40 -11.01
CA LYS A 39 -2.47 -12.55 -11.97
C LYS A 39 -0.99 -12.54 -11.69
N LYS A 40 -0.20 -12.83 -12.71
CA LYS A 40 1.26 -12.95 -12.60
C LYS A 40 2.00 -11.63 -12.69
N GLY A 41 1.38 -10.57 -13.18
CA GLY A 41 1.99 -9.24 -13.30
C GLY A 41 1.25 -8.19 -12.49
N GLY A 42 2.00 -7.28 -11.89
CA GLY A 42 1.43 -6.16 -11.14
C GLY A 42 2.32 -4.93 -11.17
N VAL A 43 1.69 -3.76 -11.14
CA VAL A 43 2.35 -2.46 -11.01
C VAL A 43 1.61 -1.64 -9.96
N MET A 44 2.32 -1.23 -8.92
CA MET A 44 1.81 -0.31 -7.91
C MET A 44 2.50 1.05 -8.06
N ILE A 45 1.71 2.10 -8.13
CA ILE A 45 2.22 3.48 -8.19
C ILE A 45 2.27 4.01 -6.76
N THR A 46 3.48 4.21 -6.25
CA THR A 46 3.72 4.67 -4.88
C THR A 46 5.04 5.44 -4.79
N ALA A 47 5.10 6.43 -3.94
CA ALA A 47 6.35 7.08 -3.57
C ALA A 47 6.94 6.52 -2.27
N SER A 48 6.27 5.50 -1.66
CA SER A 48 6.63 5.04 -0.32
C SER A 48 6.69 6.25 0.65
N HIS A 49 7.72 6.39 1.42
CA HIS A 49 7.95 7.49 2.37
C HIS A 49 8.62 8.75 1.78
N ASN A 50 8.75 8.84 0.44
CA ASN A 50 9.30 10.02 -0.19
C ASN A 50 8.38 11.25 -0.02
N PRO A 51 8.92 12.48 -0.14
CA PRO A 51 8.13 13.69 -0.03
C PRO A 51 6.95 13.73 -1.01
N TRP A 52 5.92 14.49 -0.67
CA TRP A 52 4.77 14.72 -1.54
C TRP A 52 5.19 15.24 -2.92
N GLY A 53 4.53 14.75 -3.97
CA GLY A 53 4.86 15.06 -5.37
C GLY A 53 5.76 14.04 -6.05
N TRP A 54 6.42 13.18 -5.31
CA TRP A 54 7.15 12.05 -5.90
C TRP A 54 6.20 10.93 -6.34
N SER A 55 6.59 10.21 -7.36
CA SER A 55 5.92 8.99 -7.82
C SER A 55 6.96 7.97 -8.24
N GLY A 56 6.78 6.75 -7.84
CA GLY A 56 7.58 5.60 -8.23
C GLY A 56 6.69 4.43 -8.59
N PHE A 57 7.31 3.34 -8.98
CA PHE A 57 6.63 2.11 -9.37
C PHE A 57 7.22 0.94 -8.59
N LYS A 58 6.38 0.15 -7.94
CA LYS A 58 6.73 -1.20 -7.49
C LYS A 58 6.22 -2.16 -8.55
N HIS A 59 7.13 -2.86 -9.19
CA HIS A 59 6.82 -3.89 -10.18
C HIS A 59 6.86 -5.26 -9.51
N ALA A 60 5.95 -6.13 -9.90
CA ALA A 60 5.97 -7.51 -9.47
C ALA A 60 5.59 -8.43 -10.63
N TYR A 61 6.21 -9.61 -10.66
CA TYR A 61 5.91 -10.69 -11.61
C TYR A 61 5.81 -12.03 -10.87
N ASP A 62 5.31 -13.02 -11.56
CA ASP A 62 5.15 -14.39 -11.05
C ASP A 62 4.65 -14.45 -9.60
N TYR A 63 3.50 -13.81 -9.35
CA TYR A 63 2.86 -13.74 -8.04
C TYR A 63 3.73 -13.06 -6.96
N SER A 64 3.88 -11.77 -7.02
CA SER A 64 4.56 -10.93 -6.02
C SER A 64 6.09 -11.01 -5.96
N THR A 65 6.75 -11.60 -6.93
CA THR A 65 8.21 -11.48 -7.06
C THR A 65 8.55 -10.05 -7.44
N THR A 66 9.30 -9.37 -6.59
CA THR A 66 9.72 -7.98 -6.81
C THR A 66 10.83 -7.92 -7.84
N PHE A 67 10.83 -6.91 -8.71
CA PHE A 67 11.93 -6.64 -9.63
C PHE A 67 13.24 -6.45 -8.90
N MET A 68 14.23 -7.19 -9.32
CA MET A 68 15.61 -7.08 -8.85
C MET A 68 16.40 -6.11 -9.75
N PRO A 69 17.63 -5.70 -9.39
CA PRO A 69 18.43 -4.78 -10.20
C PRO A 69 18.63 -5.21 -11.65
N ASP A 70 18.70 -6.52 -11.94
CA ASP A 70 18.80 -7.03 -13.29
C ASP A 70 17.52 -6.79 -14.10
N ASP A 71 16.35 -7.04 -13.50
CA ASP A 71 15.06 -6.78 -14.14
C ASP A 71 14.89 -5.29 -14.47
N ILE A 72 15.36 -4.41 -13.57
CA ILE A 72 15.35 -2.96 -13.81
C ILE A 72 16.27 -2.56 -14.96
N ARG A 73 17.45 -3.21 -15.10
CA ARG A 73 18.36 -2.96 -16.24
C ARG A 73 17.73 -3.43 -17.56
N GLU A 74 17.08 -4.58 -17.56
CA GLU A 74 16.37 -5.07 -18.73
C GLU A 74 15.23 -4.11 -19.14
N LEU A 75 14.42 -3.68 -18.17
CA LEU A 75 13.38 -2.66 -18.39
C LEU A 75 13.97 -1.37 -18.99
N GLN A 76 15.10 -0.91 -18.48
CA GLN A 76 15.80 0.25 -19.03
C GLN A 76 16.24 0.04 -20.50
N GLN A 77 16.71 -1.15 -20.85
CA GLN A 77 17.10 -1.49 -22.24
C GLN A 77 15.88 -1.46 -23.17
N ILE A 78 14.75 -2.04 -22.74
CA ILE A 78 13.49 -2.01 -23.49
C ILE A 78 13.03 -0.57 -23.74
N ILE A 79 13.08 0.27 -22.70
CA ILE A 79 12.69 1.69 -22.80
C ILE A 79 13.63 2.44 -23.77
N THR A 80 14.94 2.26 -23.63
CA THR A 80 15.94 2.94 -24.46
C THR A 80 15.87 2.49 -25.92
N GLY A 81 15.62 1.20 -26.14
CA GLY A 81 15.45 0.62 -27.46
C GLY A 81 14.09 0.88 -28.10
N GLN A 82 13.16 1.47 -27.37
CA GLN A 82 11.75 1.65 -27.78
C GLN A 82 11.10 0.34 -28.24
N ASP A 83 11.50 -0.79 -27.63
CA ASP A 83 10.97 -2.11 -27.97
C ASP A 83 9.63 -2.34 -27.25
N PHE A 84 8.60 -1.64 -27.73
CA PHE A 84 7.27 -1.70 -27.14
C PHE A 84 6.34 -2.56 -27.98
N SER A 85 5.64 -3.48 -27.32
CA SER A 85 4.52 -4.20 -27.94
C SER A 85 3.36 -3.24 -28.20
N THR A 86 2.59 -3.53 -29.25
CA THR A 86 1.35 -2.82 -29.58
C THR A 86 0.19 -3.79 -29.57
N GLY A 87 -0.97 -3.32 -29.12
CA GLY A 87 -2.15 -4.15 -29.05
C GLY A 87 -3.36 -3.40 -28.52
N SER A 88 -4.38 -4.14 -28.16
CA SER A 88 -5.59 -3.64 -27.52
C SER A 88 -6.06 -4.65 -26.49
N ALA A 89 -6.45 -4.17 -25.32
CA ALA A 89 -6.95 -5.03 -24.26
C ALA A 89 -8.05 -4.33 -23.44
N THR A 90 -8.60 -5.04 -22.47
CA THR A 90 -9.70 -4.56 -21.64
C THR A 90 -9.21 -3.97 -20.33
N TYR A 91 -10.00 -3.05 -19.79
CA TYR A 91 -9.89 -2.52 -18.44
C TYR A 91 -11.07 -3.00 -17.60
N GLU A 92 -10.77 -3.35 -16.36
CA GLU A 92 -11.74 -3.78 -15.35
C GLU A 92 -11.39 -3.13 -14.01
N SER A 93 -12.41 -2.70 -13.26
CA SER A 93 -12.22 -2.22 -11.89
C SER A 93 -12.60 -3.31 -10.89
N TYR A 94 -11.76 -3.54 -9.89
CA TYR A 94 -12.00 -4.50 -8.81
C TYR A 94 -11.84 -3.81 -7.43
N PRO A 95 -12.84 -3.07 -6.96
CA PRO A 95 -12.74 -2.26 -5.73
C PRO A 95 -12.77 -3.07 -4.44
N ASN A 96 -13.16 -4.35 -4.48
CA ASN A 96 -13.41 -5.15 -3.28
C ASN A 96 -12.17 -5.82 -2.68
N ILE A 97 -10.97 -5.59 -3.24
CA ILE A 97 -9.76 -6.31 -2.84
C ILE A 97 -9.38 -6.09 -1.36
N ILE A 98 -9.65 -4.89 -0.80
CA ILE A 98 -9.38 -4.60 0.61
C ILE A 98 -10.24 -5.47 1.52
N GLU A 99 -11.50 -5.68 1.15
CA GLU A 99 -12.42 -6.53 1.90
C GLU A 99 -11.98 -8.00 1.84
N GLU A 100 -11.57 -8.47 0.67
CA GLU A 100 -11.09 -9.85 0.51
C GLU A 100 -9.79 -10.09 1.29
N TYR A 101 -8.87 -9.13 1.26
CA TYR A 101 -7.66 -9.14 2.10
C TYR A 101 -8.02 -9.17 3.60
N SER A 102 -8.96 -8.32 4.03
CA SER A 102 -9.42 -8.31 5.41
C SER A 102 -9.97 -9.66 5.86
N LYS A 103 -10.78 -10.31 5.03
CA LYS A 103 -11.32 -11.65 5.31
C LYS A 103 -10.23 -12.70 5.42
N ASP A 104 -9.21 -12.63 4.56
CA ASP A 104 -8.07 -13.57 4.61
C ASP A 104 -7.24 -13.40 5.87
N ILE A 105 -6.92 -12.16 6.24
CA ILE A 105 -6.19 -11.86 7.48
C ILE A 105 -6.96 -12.36 8.71
N LEU A 106 -8.25 -12.08 8.79
CA LEU A 106 -9.08 -12.48 9.94
C LEU A 106 -9.21 -14.00 10.10
N LYS A 107 -9.07 -14.78 9.02
CA LYS A 107 -9.00 -16.25 9.11
C LYS A 107 -7.70 -16.75 9.73
N ARG A 108 -6.62 -15.96 9.64
CA ARG A 108 -5.27 -16.34 10.08
C ARG A 108 -4.91 -15.79 11.44
N VAL A 109 -5.59 -14.72 11.89
CA VAL A 109 -5.30 -14.04 13.15
C VAL A 109 -6.37 -14.38 14.17
N SER A 110 -5.93 -14.88 15.33
CA SER A 110 -6.76 -15.09 16.51
C SER A 110 -6.12 -14.36 17.68
N LEU A 111 -6.78 -13.37 18.21
CA LEU A 111 -6.30 -12.63 19.39
C LEU A 111 -6.83 -13.30 20.66
N SER A 112 -6.01 -13.39 21.70
CA SER A 112 -6.42 -13.94 23.02
C SER A 112 -7.43 -13.03 23.74
N ARG A 113 -7.43 -11.74 23.42
CA ARG A 113 -8.38 -10.73 23.89
C ARG A 113 -8.44 -9.55 22.91
N PRO A 114 -9.46 -8.71 22.96
CA PRO A 114 -9.42 -7.39 22.32
C PRO A 114 -8.31 -6.52 22.89
N PHE A 115 -7.65 -5.73 22.04
CA PHE A 115 -6.64 -4.75 22.43
C PHE A 115 -7.16 -3.33 22.23
N LYS A 116 -6.60 -2.39 22.99
CA LYS A 116 -6.73 -0.96 22.74
C LYS A 116 -5.48 -0.51 22.00
N ILE A 117 -5.64 -0.13 20.73
CA ILE A 117 -4.52 0.10 19.79
C ILE A 117 -4.55 1.55 19.36
N LEU A 118 -3.40 2.25 19.44
CA LEU A 118 -3.21 3.52 18.73
C LEU A 118 -2.64 3.23 17.35
N VAL A 119 -3.23 3.80 16.30
CA VAL A 119 -2.70 3.73 14.94
C VAL A 119 -2.26 5.10 14.50
N ASP A 120 -0.99 5.23 14.16
CA ASP A 120 -0.40 6.40 13.55
C ASP A 120 -0.04 6.09 12.09
N ALA A 121 -0.58 6.86 11.15
CA ALA A 121 -0.33 6.69 9.72
C ALA A 121 0.44 7.88 9.10
N GLY A 122 0.91 8.83 9.91
CA GLY A 122 1.65 10.01 9.43
C GLY A 122 0.96 10.76 8.29
N ASN A 123 -0.37 10.79 8.28
CA ASN A 123 -1.21 11.33 7.20
C ASN A 123 -1.04 10.60 5.85
N GLY A 124 -0.58 9.35 5.87
CA GLY A 124 -0.38 8.49 4.70
C GLY A 124 -1.58 7.61 4.33
N THR A 125 -1.43 6.84 3.26
CA THR A 125 -2.47 5.97 2.68
C THR A 125 -2.89 4.84 3.62
N ALA A 126 -2.04 4.46 4.59
CA ALA A 126 -2.38 3.46 5.60
C ALA A 126 -3.54 3.91 6.53
N GLY A 127 -3.72 5.23 6.69
CA GLY A 127 -4.70 5.82 7.60
C GLY A 127 -6.14 5.33 7.41
N PRO A 128 -6.75 5.42 6.24
CA PRO A 128 -8.12 4.94 6.02
C PRO A 128 -8.25 3.41 5.99
N ILE A 129 -7.16 2.66 5.84
CA ILE A 129 -7.21 1.21 5.60
C ILE A 129 -6.87 0.41 6.87
N ALA A 130 -5.73 0.67 7.50
CA ALA A 130 -5.25 -0.13 8.62
C ALA A 130 -6.18 -0.10 9.85
N PRO A 131 -6.70 1.05 10.31
CA PRO A 131 -7.66 1.10 11.41
C PRO A 131 -8.92 0.26 11.16
N ALA A 132 -9.45 0.31 9.93
CA ALA A 132 -10.65 -0.44 9.56
C ALA A 132 -10.43 -1.96 9.65
N ILE A 133 -9.27 -2.46 9.24
CA ILE A 133 -8.91 -3.88 9.34
C ILE A 133 -8.71 -4.28 10.80
N LEU A 134 -8.00 -3.47 11.59
CA LEU A 134 -7.73 -3.75 12.99
C LEU A 134 -9.01 -3.79 13.84
N ARG A 135 -9.98 -2.92 13.57
CA ARG A 135 -11.28 -2.97 14.25
C ARG A 135 -12.03 -4.30 14.02
N LYS A 136 -11.87 -4.92 12.86
CA LYS A 136 -12.49 -6.22 12.56
C LYS A 136 -11.94 -7.37 13.41
N THR A 137 -10.78 -7.20 14.07
CA THR A 137 -10.28 -8.17 15.06
C THR A 137 -10.99 -8.09 16.42
N GLY A 138 -11.94 -7.17 16.58
CA GLY A 138 -12.60 -6.88 17.86
C GLY A 138 -11.86 -5.85 18.72
N SER A 139 -10.71 -5.35 18.28
CA SER A 139 -9.90 -4.36 19.01
C SER A 139 -10.48 -2.96 18.93
N MET A 140 -10.28 -2.17 19.99
CA MET A 140 -10.56 -0.73 19.99
C MET A 140 -9.39 0.00 19.32
N VAL A 141 -9.69 0.84 18.32
CA VAL A 141 -8.63 1.58 17.60
C VAL A 141 -8.80 3.08 17.80
N ILE A 142 -7.77 3.71 18.33
CA ILE A 142 -7.60 5.16 18.41
C ILE A 142 -6.76 5.59 17.21
N GLU A 143 -7.27 6.53 16.46
CA GLU A 143 -6.63 7.03 15.24
C GLU A 143 -5.84 8.29 15.50
N GLN A 144 -4.59 8.31 15.05
CA GLN A 144 -3.69 9.45 15.08
C GLN A 144 -3.14 9.69 13.68
N TYR A 145 -3.33 10.88 13.15
CA TYR A 145 -2.86 11.29 11.81
C TYR A 145 -3.25 10.31 10.68
N THR A 146 -4.48 9.82 10.70
CA THR A 146 -5.00 8.85 9.74
C THR A 146 -5.67 9.48 8.51
N ASN A 147 -5.92 10.78 8.51
CA ASN A 147 -6.40 11.50 7.33
C ASN A 147 -5.28 11.67 6.31
N VAL A 148 -5.49 11.22 5.07
CA VAL A 148 -4.51 11.42 3.99
C VAL A 148 -4.36 12.91 3.69
N SER A 149 -3.15 13.43 3.81
CA SER A 149 -2.89 14.86 3.65
C SER A 149 -1.46 15.12 3.13
N GLU A 150 -1.33 16.12 2.28
CA GLU A 150 -0.03 16.69 1.89
C GLU A 150 0.67 17.35 3.09
N LYS A 151 -0.10 18.06 3.92
CA LYS A 151 0.40 18.65 5.15
C LYS A 151 0.45 17.57 6.24
N ARG A 152 1.65 17.12 6.58
CA ARG A 152 1.90 16.08 7.57
C ARG A 152 2.30 16.64 8.90
N HIS A 153 1.99 15.90 9.97
CA HIS A 153 2.45 16.21 11.33
C HIS A 153 3.89 15.76 11.56
N HIS A 154 4.29 14.69 10.90
CA HIS A 154 5.63 14.14 10.84
C HIS A 154 5.78 13.30 9.56
N GLU A 155 6.97 12.83 9.27
CA GLU A 155 7.21 11.87 8.17
C GLU A 155 6.51 10.55 8.48
N ALA A 156 5.81 9.99 7.50
CA ALA A 156 5.18 8.66 7.61
C ALA A 156 6.24 7.58 7.44
N ASN A 157 7.08 7.41 8.43
CA ASN A 157 8.20 6.50 8.44
C ASN A 157 8.44 5.98 9.87
N PRO A 158 8.21 4.69 10.15
CA PRO A 158 8.37 4.12 11.49
C PRO A 158 9.79 4.20 12.06
N SER A 159 10.78 4.52 11.23
CA SER A 159 12.16 4.77 11.69
C SER A 159 12.42 6.24 12.01
N ASN A 160 11.46 7.14 11.81
CA ASN A 160 11.60 8.57 12.08
C ASN A 160 11.30 8.86 13.55
N LEU A 161 12.21 9.58 14.22
CA LEU A 161 12.04 9.95 15.65
C LEU A 161 10.76 10.74 15.91
N GLY A 162 10.37 11.63 15.01
CA GLY A 162 9.16 12.42 15.16
C GLY A 162 7.89 11.57 15.21
N MET A 163 7.83 10.50 14.40
CA MET A 163 6.74 9.52 14.45
C MET A 163 6.77 8.71 15.75
N LEU A 164 7.95 8.21 16.15
CA LEU A 164 8.10 7.43 17.39
C LEU A 164 7.73 8.24 18.63
N GLU A 165 8.14 9.51 18.71
CA GLU A 165 7.78 10.39 19.80
C GLU A 165 6.28 10.71 19.82
N ALA A 166 5.67 10.96 18.65
CA ALA A 166 4.24 11.19 18.53
C ALA A 166 3.43 9.97 18.97
N MET A 167 3.82 8.77 18.54
CA MET A 167 3.22 7.51 18.98
C MET A 167 3.38 7.29 20.49
N SER A 168 4.59 7.50 21.04
CA SER A 168 4.84 7.34 22.47
C SER A 168 3.97 8.26 23.33
N ARG A 169 3.78 9.52 22.90
CA ARG A 169 2.83 10.45 23.56
C ARG A 169 1.41 9.93 23.46
N GLY A 170 0.95 9.59 22.26
CA GLY A 170 -0.42 9.11 22.03
C GLY A 170 -0.75 7.85 22.83
N VAL A 171 0.19 6.90 22.93
CA VAL A 171 0.06 5.69 23.76
C VAL A 171 -0.16 6.03 25.22
N LYS A 172 0.63 6.94 25.79
CA LYS A 172 0.54 7.36 27.20
C LYS A 172 -0.75 8.14 27.48
N GLU A 173 -1.07 9.12 26.64
CA GLU A 173 -2.24 10.00 26.79
C GLU A 173 -3.56 9.22 26.72
N ASN A 174 -3.63 8.22 25.84
CA ASN A 174 -4.83 7.42 25.63
C ASN A 174 -4.86 6.13 26.45
N THR A 175 -3.79 5.79 27.16
CA THR A 175 -3.67 4.55 27.94
C THR A 175 -4.05 3.33 27.09
N VAL A 176 -3.34 3.14 25.99
CA VAL A 176 -3.53 2.00 25.08
C VAL A 176 -2.53 0.89 25.34
N ASP A 177 -2.86 -0.34 24.90
CA ASP A 177 -1.98 -1.50 25.05
C ASP A 177 -0.75 -1.41 24.14
N ILE A 178 -0.91 -0.85 22.92
CA ILE A 178 0.15 -0.76 21.90
C ILE A 178 -0.09 0.39 20.93
N GLY A 179 0.98 1.00 20.44
CA GLY A 179 0.97 1.91 19.28
C GLY A 179 1.50 1.20 18.04
N LEU A 180 0.87 1.40 16.91
CA LEU A 180 1.25 0.87 15.60
C LEU A 180 1.43 2.02 14.62
N GLY A 181 2.67 2.21 14.15
CA GLY A 181 3.03 3.25 13.18
C GLY A 181 3.29 2.66 11.80
N PHE A 182 2.60 3.17 10.78
CA PHE A 182 2.73 2.72 9.40
C PHE A 182 3.42 3.75 8.53
N ASP A 183 4.22 3.29 7.57
CA ASP A 183 4.65 4.17 6.49
C ASP A 183 3.52 4.37 5.45
N ASP A 184 3.79 5.22 4.47
CA ASP A 184 2.75 5.69 3.53
C ASP A 184 2.00 4.58 2.81
N ASP A 185 2.70 3.58 2.32
CA ASP A 185 2.10 2.47 1.57
C ASP A 185 1.98 1.17 2.40
N GLY A 186 2.26 1.27 3.71
CA GLY A 186 1.95 0.25 4.70
C GLY A 186 2.77 -1.03 4.58
N ASP A 187 3.97 -0.99 4.01
CA ASP A 187 4.87 -2.14 3.96
C ASP A 187 5.88 -2.14 5.12
N ARG A 188 5.91 -1.08 5.92
CA ARG A 188 6.71 -0.97 7.15
C ARG A 188 5.82 -0.66 8.35
N LEU A 189 6.12 -1.31 9.45
CA LEU A 189 5.42 -1.18 10.72
C LEU A 189 6.43 -0.96 11.86
N GLY A 190 6.17 0.04 12.69
CA GLY A 190 6.79 0.23 14.01
C GLY A 190 5.77 0.03 15.13
N ALA A 191 6.24 -0.47 16.29
CA ALA A 191 5.42 -0.71 17.47
C ALA A 191 6.15 -0.24 18.74
#